data_fc225633a575b625bcf24a571b680f22
#
_entry.id   fc225633a575b625bcf24a571b680f22
#
_cell.length_a   1.000
_cell.length_b   1.000
_cell.length_c   1.000
_cell.angle_alpha   90.00
_cell.angle_beta   90.00
_cell.angle_gamma   90.00
#
_symmetry.space_group_name_H-M   'P 1'
#
loop_
_entity.id
_entity.type
_entity.pdbx_description
1 polymer ?
#
loop_
_entity_poly.entity_id
_entity_poly.type
_entity_poly.pdbx_seq_one_letter_code
_entity_poly.pdbx_strand_id
1 'polypeptide(L)'
;MLAQSGNFGLTLMAQMSGLTYRQLAWTTTWYLREETLRAANTQLVNFHYHQPLARGWGGGTLSSSNGQRFPVAVRTSNATALPRYFGYGRGLTFYTWTSDQHSQFGTKVIPATLRDATVVLDEILDNETELPLFEHATDTSGYTEIIFGLFDLLGLQFAPRIRDLGDQRLYRLDKQKEYRLVSQLLKGTINRDLGYSRDTCKNRT
;
A
#
# COMPACT_ATOMS: atom_id res chain seq x y z
N MET A 1 -2.13 11.07 22.21
CA MET A 1 -1.73 9.83 21.51
C MET A 1 -2.21 8.58 22.24
N LEU A 2 -1.87 8.30 23.52
CA LEU A 2 -2.31 7.07 24.22
C LEU A 2 -3.83 6.86 24.21
N ALA A 3 -4.62 7.94 24.35
CA ALA A 3 -6.08 7.86 24.33
C ALA A 3 -6.63 7.32 22.99
N GLN A 4 -5.99 7.68 21.88
CA GLN A 4 -6.38 7.24 20.54
C GLN A 4 -5.80 5.86 20.21
N SER A 5 -4.51 5.64 20.46
CA SER A 5 -3.86 4.36 20.13
C SER A 5 -4.40 3.19 20.96
N GLY A 6 -4.77 3.44 22.23
CA GLY A 6 -5.37 2.44 23.10
C GLY A 6 -6.91 2.36 23.02
N ASN A 7 -7.52 3.16 22.16
CA ASN A 7 -8.99 3.27 22.04
C ASN A 7 -9.73 3.58 23.36
N PHE A 8 -9.07 4.27 24.28
CA PHE A 8 -9.68 4.65 25.57
C PHE A 8 -10.65 5.83 25.45
N GLY A 9 -10.43 6.68 24.46
CA GLY A 9 -11.11 7.96 24.31
C GLY A 9 -10.63 9.01 25.33
N LEU A 10 -10.98 10.27 25.06
CA LEU A 10 -10.48 11.40 25.86
C LEU A 10 -11.10 11.46 27.27
N THR A 11 -12.32 10.97 27.45
CA THR A 11 -13.02 10.99 28.76
C THR A 11 -12.31 10.06 29.72
N LEU A 12 -12.07 8.82 29.37
CA LEU A 12 -11.38 7.86 30.23
C LEU A 12 -9.92 8.30 30.46
N MET A 13 -9.26 8.83 29.44
CA MET A 13 -7.90 9.36 29.59
C MET A 13 -7.84 10.53 30.56
N ALA A 14 -8.84 11.42 30.60
CA ALA A 14 -8.92 12.50 31.55
C ALA A 14 -9.01 11.97 32.99
N GLN A 15 -9.83 10.95 33.21
CA GLN A 15 -9.99 10.32 34.54
C GLN A 15 -8.68 9.67 35.03
N MET A 16 -7.93 9.04 34.11
CA MET A 16 -6.70 8.31 34.46
C MET A 16 -5.47 9.21 34.63
N SER A 17 -5.41 10.33 33.89
CA SER A 17 -4.19 11.15 33.80
C SER A 17 -4.18 12.38 34.70
N GLY A 18 -5.31 12.73 35.33
CA GLY A 18 -5.46 13.97 36.05
C GLY A 18 -5.54 15.24 35.19
N LEU A 19 -5.48 15.08 33.86
CA LEU A 19 -5.67 16.17 32.90
C LEU A 19 -7.16 16.38 32.64
N THR A 20 -7.57 17.63 32.40
CA THR A 20 -8.96 17.90 32.05
C THR A 20 -9.27 17.45 30.59
N TYR A 21 -10.51 17.02 30.35
CA TYR A 21 -10.99 16.71 29.00
C TYR A 21 -10.71 17.85 28.02
N ARG A 22 -10.89 19.12 28.45
CA ARG A 22 -10.65 20.31 27.64
C ARG A 22 -9.20 20.43 27.17
N GLN A 23 -8.23 20.15 28.05
CA GLN A 23 -6.80 20.14 27.69
C GLN A 23 -6.50 19.04 26.67
N LEU A 24 -7.01 17.82 26.90
CA LEU A 24 -6.81 16.70 25.99
C LEU A 24 -7.46 16.95 24.62
N ALA A 25 -8.69 17.47 24.60
CA ALA A 25 -9.41 17.80 23.37
C ALA A 25 -8.69 18.90 22.58
N TRP A 26 -8.24 19.96 23.26
CA TRP A 26 -7.47 21.02 22.63
C TRP A 26 -6.17 20.51 22.02
N THR A 27 -5.39 19.71 22.77
CA THR A 27 -4.14 19.13 22.29
C THR A 27 -4.40 18.20 21.09
N THR A 28 -5.47 17.39 21.13
CA THR A 28 -5.85 16.52 20.02
C THR A 28 -6.16 17.33 18.77
N THR A 29 -6.96 18.39 18.88
CA THR A 29 -7.38 19.19 17.74
C THR A 29 -6.21 19.93 17.08
N TRP A 30 -5.23 20.39 17.86
CA TRP A 30 -4.14 21.22 17.34
C TRP A 30 -2.89 20.44 16.95
N TYR A 31 -2.59 19.33 17.62
CA TYR A 31 -1.33 18.60 17.45
C TYR A 31 -1.47 17.17 16.91
N LEU A 32 -2.64 16.55 17.00
CA LEU A 32 -2.85 15.21 16.45
C LEU A 32 -3.63 15.30 15.14
N ARG A 33 -3.00 15.89 14.13
CA ARG A 33 -3.52 16.00 12.76
C ARG A 33 -2.72 15.11 11.83
N GLU A 34 -3.28 14.81 10.68
CA GLU A 34 -2.66 13.95 9.69
C GLU A 34 -1.25 14.45 9.31
N GLU A 35 -1.11 15.75 9.04
CA GLU A 35 0.17 16.34 8.63
C GLU A 35 1.23 16.22 9.74
N THR A 36 0.85 16.46 10.99
CA THR A 36 1.80 16.37 12.12
C THR A 36 2.19 14.94 12.43
N LEU A 37 1.25 14.00 12.28
CA LEU A 37 1.53 12.57 12.45
C LEU A 37 2.39 12.04 11.31
N ARG A 38 2.16 12.45 10.06
CA ARG A 38 2.98 12.11 8.90
C ARG A 38 4.41 12.60 9.10
N ALA A 39 4.60 13.87 9.44
CA ALA A 39 5.91 14.44 9.70
C ALA A 39 6.65 13.73 10.86
N ALA A 40 5.95 13.40 11.93
CA ALA A 40 6.52 12.64 13.04
C ALA A 40 6.93 11.22 12.62
N ASN A 41 6.08 10.55 11.81
CA ASN A 41 6.40 9.22 11.28
C ASN A 41 7.63 9.25 10.37
N THR A 42 7.74 10.24 9.48
CA THR A 42 8.92 10.44 8.62
C THR A 42 10.20 10.53 9.46
N GLN A 43 10.18 11.31 10.55
CA GLN A 43 11.34 11.42 11.44
C GLN A 43 11.68 10.09 12.13
N LEU A 44 10.67 9.33 12.57
CA LEU A 44 10.87 8.00 13.18
C LEU A 44 11.43 7.00 12.19
N VAL A 45 10.93 6.97 10.97
CA VAL A 45 11.41 6.09 9.90
C VAL A 45 12.87 6.42 9.54
N ASN A 46 13.19 7.71 9.38
CA ASN A 46 14.55 8.15 9.09
C ASN A 46 15.52 7.83 10.23
N PHE A 47 15.10 8.07 11.48
CA PHE A 47 15.88 7.67 12.65
C PHE A 47 16.15 6.17 12.66
N HIS A 48 15.10 5.35 12.40
CA HIS A 48 15.24 3.88 12.34
C HIS A 48 16.16 3.44 11.18
N TYR A 49 16.02 4.05 10.01
CA TYR A 49 16.83 3.76 8.83
C TYR A 49 18.35 3.90 9.11
N HIS A 50 18.73 4.87 9.93
CA HIS A 50 20.14 5.10 10.31
C HIS A 50 20.65 4.18 11.42
N GLN A 51 19.78 3.38 12.07
CA GLN A 51 20.24 2.48 13.14
C GLN A 51 21.09 1.34 12.58
N PRO A 52 22.25 1.02 13.18
CA PRO A 52 23.12 -0.07 12.70
C PRO A 52 22.42 -1.42 12.64
N LEU A 53 21.53 -1.72 13.61
CA LEU A 53 20.79 -2.97 13.65
C LEU A 53 19.70 -3.06 12.56
N ALA A 54 19.12 -1.95 12.15
CA ALA A 54 18.11 -1.92 11.08
C ALA A 54 18.70 -2.40 9.74
N ARG A 55 19.97 -2.09 9.48
CA ARG A 55 20.70 -2.53 8.28
C ARG A 55 20.86 -4.05 8.18
N GLY A 56 20.76 -4.76 9.30
CA GLY A 56 20.78 -6.22 9.31
C GLY A 56 19.54 -6.85 8.66
N TRP A 57 18.43 -6.11 8.54
CA TRP A 57 17.19 -6.55 7.91
C TRP A 57 17.13 -6.21 6.42
N GLY A 58 17.73 -5.08 6.02
CA GLY A 58 17.73 -4.64 4.63
C GLY A 58 18.33 -3.25 4.44
N GLY A 59 18.50 -2.87 3.18
CA GLY A 59 19.05 -1.57 2.78
C GLY A 59 18.03 -0.44 2.65
N GLY A 60 16.77 -0.69 2.93
CA GLY A 60 15.69 0.27 2.72
C GLY A 60 15.21 0.37 1.27
N THR A 61 15.72 -0.49 0.38
CA THR A 61 15.41 -0.45 -1.07
C THR A 61 14.15 -1.23 -1.43
N LEU A 62 13.80 -2.24 -0.64
CA LEU A 62 12.60 -3.05 -0.84
C LEU A 62 11.50 -2.57 0.10
N SER A 63 10.31 -2.44 -0.45
CA SER A 63 9.09 -2.17 0.31
C SER A 63 8.00 -3.16 -0.02
N SER A 64 7.01 -3.25 0.85
CA SER A 64 5.81 -4.04 0.62
C SER A 64 4.57 -3.27 1.07
N SER A 65 3.43 -3.57 0.47
CA SER A 65 2.17 -3.00 0.90
C SER A 65 1.05 -4.03 0.98
N ASN A 66 0.13 -3.81 1.90
CA ASN A 66 -1.02 -4.68 2.12
C ASN A 66 -2.19 -3.91 2.74
N GLY A 67 -3.41 -4.38 2.46
CA GLY A 67 -4.65 -3.84 3.00
C GLY A 67 -5.25 -4.71 4.09
N GLN A 68 -5.50 -4.14 5.26
CA GLN A 68 -6.20 -4.81 6.35
C GLN A 68 -7.58 -4.19 6.57
N ARG A 69 -8.62 -5.01 6.57
CA ARG A 69 -10.02 -4.58 6.71
C ARG A 69 -10.47 -4.60 8.15
N PHE A 70 -11.14 -3.52 8.55
CA PHE A 70 -11.69 -3.37 9.91
C PHE A 70 -13.17 -3.00 9.87
N PRO A 71 -14.01 -3.64 10.69
CA PRO A 71 -15.38 -3.20 10.88
C PRO A 71 -15.41 -1.87 11.64
N VAL A 72 -16.36 -0.99 11.32
CA VAL A 72 -16.55 0.28 12.01
C VAL A 72 -18.00 0.45 12.42
N ALA A 73 -18.21 0.82 13.67
CA ALA A 73 -19.54 1.05 14.24
C ALA A 73 -20.10 2.44 13.91
N VAL A 74 -19.22 3.42 13.65
CA VAL A 74 -19.60 4.81 13.37
C VAL A 74 -19.63 5.09 11.87
N ARG A 75 -20.46 6.04 11.46
CA ARG A 75 -20.51 6.50 10.08
C ARG A 75 -19.28 7.38 9.80
N THR A 76 -18.46 6.95 8.85
CA THR A 76 -17.33 7.72 8.32
C THR A 76 -17.43 7.78 6.80
N SER A 77 -16.76 8.73 6.16
CA SER A 77 -16.77 8.90 4.71
C SER A 77 -16.25 7.67 3.96
N ASN A 78 -15.26 6.97 4.53
CA ASN A 78 -14.64 5.80 3.92
C ASN A 78 -15.28 4.46 4.32
N ALA A 79 -16.26 4.46 5.24
CA ALA A 79 -16.92 3.23 5.66
C ALA A 79 -17.94 2.75 4.61
N THR A 80 -17.65 1.61 4.00
CA THR A 80 -18.49 1.00 2.96
C THR A 80 -19.04 -0.35 3.42
N ALA A 81 -20.20 -0.72 2.89
CA ALA A 81 -20.78 -2.04 3.11
C ALA A 81 -20.04 -3.05 2.22
N LEU A 82 -19.56 -4.13 2.84
CA LEU A 82 -18.96 -5.26 2.15
C LEU A 82 -19.41 -6.55 2.84
N PRO A 83 -20.59 -7.11 2.45
CA PRO A 83 -21.25 -8.20 3.15
C PRO A 83 -20.37 -9.43 3.37
N ARG A 84 -19.49 -9.72 2.42
CA ARG A 84 -18.55 -10.85 2.52
C ARG A 84 -17.64 -10.77 3.76
N TYR A 85 -17.31 -9.56 4.24
CA TYR A 85 -16.40 -9.34 5.35
C TYR A 85 -17.09 -8.80 6.60
N PHE A 86 -18.16 -8.02 6.45
CA PHE A 86 -18.79 -7.29 7.56
C PHE A 86 -20.27 -7.66 7.77
N GLY A 87 -20.81 -8.63 7.02
CA GLY A 87 -22.23 -8.96 7.08
C GLY A 87 -23.09 -7.73 6.78
N TYR A 88 -23.99 -7.37 7.70
CA TYR A 88 -24.83 -6.16 7.60
C TYR A 88 -24.11 -4.88 8.01
N GLY A 89 -22.89 -4.97 8.50
CA GLY A 89 -22.10 -3.82 8.96
C GLY A 89 -21.37 -3.12 7.80
N ARG A 90 -20.59 -2.13 8.21
CA ARG A 90 -19.67 -1.39 7.33
C ARG A 90 -18.24 -1.53 7.84
N GLY A 91 -17.30 -1.33 6.95
CA GLY A 91 -15.90 -1.31 7.32
C GLY A 91 -15.09 -0.45 6.36
N LEU A 92 -13.83 -0.36 6.67
CA LEU A 92 -12.82 0.34 5.88
C LEU A 92 -11.56 -0.51 5.79
N THR A 93 -10.65 -0.13 4.92
CA THR A 93 -9.34 -0.76 4.79
C THR A 93 -8.26 0.23 5.22
N PHE A 94 -7.38 -0.20 6.12
CA PHE A 94 -6.08 0.44 6.33
C PHE A 94 -5.10 -0.20 5.35
N TYR A 95 -4.62 0.60 4.41
CA TYR A 95 -3.59 0.20 3.49
C TYR A 95 -2.26 0.75 3.97
N THR A 96 -1.26 -0.12 4.15
CA THR A 96 0.02 0.23 4.76
C THR A 96 1.19 -0.14 3.87
N TRP A 97 2.24 0.68 3.90
CA TRP A 97 3.50 0.45 3.22
C TRP A 97 4.61 0.26 4.25
N THR A 98 5.35 -0.81 4.11
CA THR A 98 6.39 -1.24 5.05
C THR A 98 7.69 -1.47 4.30
N SER A 99 8.80 -0.97 4.82
CA SER A 99 10.14 -1.22 4.29
C SER A 99 10.66 -2.60 4.68
N ASP A 100 11.74 -3.08 4.03
CA ASP A 100 12.48 -4.28 4.41
C ASP A 100 13.08 -4.22 5.81
N GLN A 101 13.26 -3.01 6.35
CA GLN A 101 13.66 -2.77 7.75
C GLN A 101 12.48 -2.80 8.73
N HIS A 102 11.29 -3.23 8.32
CA HIS A 102 10.05 -3.30 9.11
C HIS A 102 9.52 -1.94 9.61
N SER A 103 9.93 -0.83 9.01
CA SER A 103 9.33 0.48 9.26
C SER A 103 8.09 0.68 8.39
N GLN A 104 6.97 1.04 8.99
CA GLN A 104 5.79 1.49 8.25
C GLN A 104 5.98 2.97 7.88
N PHE A 105 6.29 3.24 6.61
CA PHE A 105 6.53 4.60 6.16
C PHE A 105 5.27 5.29 5.59
N GLY A 106 4.23 4.53 5.25
CA GLY A 106 2.97 5.05 4.76
C GLY A 106 1.76 4.30 5.29
N THR A 107 0.66 5.01 5.49
CA THR A 107 -0.65 4.44 5.85
C THR A 107 -1.76 5.28 5.24
N LYS A 108 -2.71 4.63 4.59
CA LYS A 108 -3.88 5.29 3.98
C LYS A 108 -5.16 4.56 4.34
N VAL A 109 -6.19 5.33 4.69
CA VAL A 109 -7.53 4.78 4.95
C VAL A 109 -8.34 4.86 3.67
N ILE A 110 -8.76 3.70 3.16
CA ILE A 110 -9.52 3.59 1.92
C ILE A 110 -10.86 2.86 2.13
N PRO A 111 -11.86 3.10 1.27
CA PRO A 111 -13.08 2.31 1.27
C PRO A 111 -12.80 0.82 1.10
N ALA A 112 -13.50 -0.04 1.88
CA ALA A 112 -13.26 -1.49 1.83
C ALA A 112 -13.59 -2.14 0.47
N THR A 113 -14.33 -1.44 -0.38
CA THR A 113 -14.67 -1.84 -1.75
C THR A 113 -13.63 -1.42 -2.78
N LEU A 114 -12.69 -0.54 -2.42
CA LEU A 114 -11.63 -0.11 -3.32
C LEU A 114 -10.60 -1.25 -3.47
N ARG A 115 -10.12 -1.45 -4.69
CA ARG A 115 -9.09 -2.46 -4.95
C ARG A 115 -7.71 -1.92 -4.57
N ASP A 116 -6.93 -2.71 -3.86
CA ASP A 116 -5.60 -2.36 -3.35
C ASP A 116 -4.67 -1.85 -4.46
N ALA A 117 -4.73 -2.45 -5.65
CA ALA A 117 -3.95 -2.05 -6.83
C ALA A 117 -4.08 -0.56 -7.20
N THR A 118 -5.19 0.09 -6.86
CA THR A 118 -5.41 1.51 -7.20
C THR A 118 -4.62 2.48 -6.33
N VAL A 119 -4.08 2.04 -5.21
CA VAL A 119 -3.38 2.87 -4.23
C VAL A 119 -1.92 2.47 -4.00
N VAL A 120 -1.47 1.37 -4.63
CA VAL A 120 -0.12 0.81 -4.40
C VAL A 120 0.99 1.85 -4.57
N LEU A 121 0.88 2.73 -5.56
CA LEU A 121 1.90 3.73 -5.88
C LEU A 121 1.85 5.00 -5.01
N ASP A 122 0.74 5.25 -4.31
CA ASP A 122 0.50 6.55 -3.67
C ASP A 122 1.65 6.95 -2.72
N GLU A 123 1.92 6.18 -1.70
CA GLU A 123 2.97 6.51 -0.72
C GLU A 123 4.40 6.23 -1.22
N ILE A 124 4.55 5.53 -2.35
CA ILE A 124 5.86 5.35 -2.99
C ILE A 124 6.25 6.64 -3.71
N LEU A 125 5.29 7.25 -4.40
CA LEU A 125 5.49 8.52 -5.12
C LEU A 125 5.57 9.71 -4.15
N ASP A 126 4.77 9.67 -3.09
CA ASP A 126 4.71 10.71 -2.05
C ASP A 126 5.68 10.43 -0.88
N ASN A 127 6.71 9.58 -1.09
CA ASN A 127 7.65 9.22 -0.03
C ASN A 127 8.47 10.43 0.42
N GLU A 128 8.27 10.83 1.67
CA GLU A 128 9.01 11.92 2.33
C GLU A 128 10.17 11.42 3.20
N THR A 129 10.41 10.10 3.24
CA THR A 129 11.47 9.48 4.02
C THR A 129 12.77 9.38 3.23
N GLU A 130 13.87 9.11 3.92
CA GLU A 130 15.19 8.90 3.31
C GLU A 130 15.37 7.47 2.74
N LEU A 131 14.33 6.63 2.78
CA LEU A 131 14.39 5.27 2.24
C LEU A 131 14.60 5.30 0.72
N PRO A 132 15.66 4.66 0.19
CA PRO A 132 15.96 4.62 -1.23
C PRO A 132 15.10 3.54 -1.93
N LEU A 133 13.79 3.69 -1.90
CA LEU A 133 12.84 2.71 -2.42
C LEU A 133 13.07 2.47 -3.92
N PHE A 134 13.23 1.22 -4.30
CA PHE A 134 13.44 0.81 -5.69
C PHE A 134 12.54 -0.38 -6.06
N GLU A 135 12.38 -1.34 -5.17
CA GLU A 135 11.57 -2.54 -5.38
C GLU A 135 10.34 -2.53 -4.49
N HIS A 136 9.20 -2.94 -5.05
CA HIS A 136 7.96 -3.01 -4.30
C HIS A 136 7.24 -4.34 -4.49
N ALA A 137 6.86 -4.96 -3.38
CA ALA A 137 6.12 -6.21 -3.32
C ALA A 137 4.68 -5.99 -2.84
N THR A 138 3.74 -6.74 -3.40
CA THR A 138 2.36 -6.78 -2.94
C THR A 138 1.84 -8.22 -2.93
N ASP A 139 0.69 -8.43 -2.30
CA ASP A 139 -0.09 -9.65 -2.51
C ASP A 139 -0.82 -9.63 -3.87
N THR A 140 -1.60 -10.67 -4.13
CA THR A 140 -2.36 -10.83 -5.38
C THR A 140 -3.40 -9.73 -5.61
N SER A 141 -3.92 -9.06 -4.56
CA SER A 141 -4.92 -8.00 -4.71
C SER A 141 -4.30 -6.66 -5.14
N GLY A 142 -3.01 -6.49 -4.89
CA GLY A 142 -2.26 -5.27 -5.18
C GLY A 142 -1.74 -5.15 -6.61
N TYR A 143 -1.82 -6.18 -7.46
CA TYR A 143 -1.30 -6.09 -8.81
C TYR A 143 -2.38 -6.02 -9.90
N THR A 144 -2.05 -5.35 -10.98
CA THR A 144 -2.70 -5.41 -12.29
C THR A 144 -1.64 -5.20 -13.38
N GLU A 145 -2.00 -5.54 -14.63
CA GLU A 145 -1.12 -5.29 -15.78
C GLU A 145 -0.75 -3.80 -15.92
N ILE A 146 -1.69 -2.90 -15.57
CA ILE A 146 -1.47 -1.44 -15.61
C ILE A 146 -0.42 -1.04 -14.56
N ILE A 147 -0.49 -1.60 -13.35
CA ILE A 147 0.47 -1.30 -12.29
C ILE A 147 1.88 -1.76 -12.68
N PHE A 148 2.01 -2.94 -13.31
CA PHE A 148 3.31 -3.36 -13.86
C PHE A 148 3.87 -2.34 -14.85
N GLY A 149 3.04 -1.85 -15.78
CA GLY A 149 3.45 -0.84 -16.74
C GLY A 149 3.82 0.50 -16.10
N LEU A 150 3.11 0.92 -15.06
CA LEU A 150 3.41 2.16 -14.34
C LEU A 150 4.73 2.07 -13.58
N PHE A 151 5.00 0.96 -12.89
CA PHE A 151 6.28 0.75 -12.21
C PHE A 151 7.46 0.76 -13.19
N ASP A 152 7.31 0.11 -14.34
CA ASP A 152 8.34 0.09 -15.39
C ASP A 152 8.60 1.51 -15.94
N LEU A 153 7.55 2.28 -16.21
CA LEU A 153 7.66 3.68 -16.67
C LEU A 153 8.33 4.60 -15.64
N LEU A 154 8.17 4.31 -14.36
CA LEU A 154 8.79 5.06 -13.27
C LEU A 154 10.24 4.61 -12.97
N GLY A 155 10.70 3.55 -13.64
CA GLY A 155 12.03 2.97 -13.39
C GLY A 155 12.12 2.20 -12.07
N LEU A 156 10.98 1.79 -11.52
CA LEU A 156 10.87 1.01 -10.30
C LEU A 156 10.65 -0.48 -10.62
N GLN A 157 11.08 -1.35 -9.73
CA GLN A 157 10.86 -2.79 -9.87
C GLN A 157 9.59 -3.21 -9.11
N PHE A 158 8.67 -3.88 -9.79
CA PHE A 158 7.46 -4.42 -9.18
C PHE A 158 7.53 -5.93 -9.06
N ALA A 159 7.44 -6.46 -7.84
CA ALA A 159 7.59 -7.87 -7.49
C ALA A 159 6.36 -8.39 -6.72
N PRO A 160 5.14 -8.38 -7.31
CA PRO A 160 3.96 -8.86 -6.61
C PRO A 160 3.95 -10.38 -6.46
N ARG A 161 3.36 -10.85 -5.36
CA ARG A 161 3.03 -12.27 -5.20
C ARG A 161 1.82 -12.60 -6.07
N ILE A 162 2.04 -13.36 -7.12
CA ILE A 162 0.98 -13.79 -8.04
C ILE A 162 0.47 -15.16 -7.59
N ARG A 163 -0.81 -15.24 -7.24
CA ARG A 163 -1.51 -16.48 -6.96
C ARG A 163 -1.80 -17.20 -8.29
N ASP A 164 -1.80 -18.53 -8.25
CA ASP A 164 -2.16 -19.37 -9.38
C ASP A 164 -1.36 -19.03 -10.67
N LEU A 165 -0.02 -18.97 -10.51
CA LEU A 165 0.91 -18.59 -11.58
C LEU A 165 0.73 -19.43 -12.86
N GLY A 166 0.33 -20.72 -12.72
CA GLY A 166 0.05 -21.62 -13.85
C GLY A 166 -1.07 -21.14 -14.77
N ASP A 167 -2.02 -20.35 -14.23
CA ASP A 167 -3.16 -19.81 -14.99
C ASP A 167 -2.82 -18.47 -15.64
N GLN A 168 -1.70 -17.85 -15.27
CA GLN A 168 -1.26 -16.59 -15.84
C GLN A 168 -0.70 -16.79 -17.23
N ARG A 169 -0.88 -15.77 -18.08
CA ARG A 169 -0.38 -15.77 -19.45
C ARG A 169 0.78 -14.79 -19.56
N LEU A 170 1.98 -15.35 -19.72
CA LEU A 170 3.16 -14.55 -20.01
C LEU A 170 3.43 -14.60 -21.54
N TYR A 171 3.81 -13.47 -22.11
CA TYR A 171 4.10 -13.32 -23.51
C TYR A 171 5.53 -12.86 -23.71
N ARG A 172 6.19 -13.37 -24.77
CA ARG A 172 7.52 -12.92 -25.17
C ARG A 172 7.41 -11.53 -25.80
N LEU A 173 8.32 -10.64 -25.45
CA LEU A 173 8.50 -9.37 -26.13
C LEU A 173 9.36 -9.53 -27.39
N ASP A 174 10.34 -10.43 -27.34
CA ASP A 174 11.26 -10.74 -28.43
C ASP A 174 11.25 -12.24 -28.71
N LYS A 175 11.05 -12.60 -29.97
CA LYS A 175 11.05 -14.00 -30.46
C LYS A 175 12.40 -14.66 -30.32
N GLN A 176 13.49 -13.88 -30.46
CA GLN A 176 14.87 -14.40 -30.48
C GLN A 176 15.46 -14.54 -29.05
N LYS A 177 14.90 -13.85 -28.08
CA LYS A 177 15.42 -13.88 -26.71
C LYS A 177 14.98 -15.14 -25.98
N GLU A 178 15.94 -15.87 -25.41
CA GLU A 178 15.69 -17.05 -24.61
C GLU A 178 15.37 -16.66 -23.16
N TYR A 179 14.24 -17.13 -22.65
CA TYR A 179 13.75 -16.89 -21.30
C TYR A 179 13.78 -18.18 -20.47
N ARG A 180 14.97 -18.70 -20.16
CA ARG A 180 15.20 -20.04 -19.58
C ARG A 180 14.30 -20.37 -18.39
N LEU A 181 14.25 -19.48 -17.37
CA LEU A 181 13.53 -19.72 -16.12
C LEU A 181 12.00 -19.70 -16.27
N VAL A 182 11.47 -18.97 -17.24
CA VAL A 182 10.02 -18.78 -17.41
C VAL A 182 9.50 -19.34 -18.73
N SER A 183 10.32 -20.08 -19.46
CA SER A 183 9.97 -20.60 -20.80
C SER A 183 8.68 -21.42 -20.81
N GLN A 184 8.42 -22.19 -19.76
CA GLN A 184 7.22 -23.02 -19.62
C GLN A 184 5.93 -22.23 -19.41
N LEU A 185 6.05 -20.99 -18.92
CA LEU A 185 4.93 -20.08 -18.64
C LEU A 185 4.60 -19.17 -19.85
N LEU A 186 5.47 -19.15 -20.85
CA LEU A 186 5.32 -18.33 -22.03
C LEU A 186 4.33 -18.95 -23.03
N LYS A 187 3.20 -18.29 -23.25
CA LYS A 187 2.12 -18.79 -24.13
C LYS A 187 2.08 -18.13 -25.50
N GLY A 188 3.02 -17.23 -25.82
CA GLY A 188 3.06 -16.57 -27.13
C GLY A 188 4.04 -15.41 -27.18
N THR A 189 3.96 -14.63 -28.25
CA THR A 189 4.75 -13.40 -28.45
C THR A 189 3.80 -12.24 -28.64
N ILE A 190 4.09 -11.11 -28.00
CA ILE A 190 3.33 -9.87 -28.20
C ILE A 190 3.59 -9.36 -29.60
N ASN A 191 2.51 -9.11 -30.36
CA ASN A 191 2.63 -8.39 -31.63
C ASN A 191 2.72 -6.90 -31.34
N ARG A 192 3.89 -6.31 -31.51
CA ARG A 192 4.16 -4.88 -31.28
C ARG A 192 3.32 -3.97 -32.20
N ASP A 193 2.99 -4.45 -33.40
CA ASP A 193 2.23 -3.67 -34.36
C ASP A 193 0.77 -3.46 -33.95
N LEU A 194 0.22 -4.36 -33.16
CA LEU A 194 -1.13 -4.23 -32.59
C LEU A 194 -1.22 -3.19 -31.46
N GLY A 195 -0.13 -2.87 -30.78
CA GLY A 195 -0.06 -1.88 -29.70
C GLY A 195 -0.16 -0.43 -30.19
N TYR A 196 0.12 -0.17 -31.47
CA TYR A 196 0.10 1.18 -32.08
C TYR A 196 -1.17 1.49 -32.89
N SER A 197 -2.05 0.52 -33.12
CA SER A 197 -3.26 0.71 -33.88
C SER A 197 -4.43 1.10 -32.96
N ARG A 198 -4.93 2.33 -33.07
CA ARG A 198 -6.15 2.81 -32.42
C ARG A 198 -7.40 1.98 -32.80
N ASP A 199 -7.34 1.15 -33.81
CA ASP A 199 -8.45 0.37 -34.33
C ASP A 199 -8.64 -0.98 -33.62
N THR A 200 -7.66 -1.45 -32.85
CA THR A 200 -7.75 -2.74 -32.14
C THR A 200 -8.59 -2.71 -30.87
N CYS A 201 -8.90 -1.54 -30.32
CA CYS A 201 -9.80 -1.41 -29.16
C CYS A 201 -11.29 -1.62 -29.48
N LYS A 202 -11.69 -1.65 -30.75
CA LYS A 202 -13.10 -1.78 -31.16
C LYS A 202 -13.59 -3.21 -31.37
N ASN A 203 -12.72 -4.21 -31.36
CA ASN A 203 -13.10 -5.60 -31.68
C ASN A 203 -13.02 -6.57 -30.51
N ARG A 204 -13.21 -6.09 -29.26
CA ARG A 204 -13.43 -6.96 -28.10
C ARG A 204 -14.74 -6.54 -27.42
N THR A 205 -15.84 -6.86 -28.04
CA THR A 205 -17.15 -7.06 -27.40
C THR A 205 -17.43 -8.54 -27.33
#